data_d28a93b6c6ecf6ce44007eead6ea214c
#
_entry.id   d28a93b6c6ecf6ce44007eead6ea214c
#
_cell.length_a   1.000
_cell.length_b   1.000
_cell.length_c   1.000
_cell.angle_alpha   90.00
_cell.angle_beta   90.00
_cell.angle_gamma   90.00
#
_symmetry.space_group_name_H-M   'P 1'
#
loop_
_entity.id
_entity.type
_entity.pdbx_description
1 polymer ?
#
loop_
_entity_poly.entity_id
_entity_poly.type
_entity_poly.pdbx_seq_one_letter_code
_entity_poly.pdbx_strand_id
1 'polypeptide(L)'
;VSAALYAFIVKFMGYSPKKEWAIVRRLPRIIGEGRAKDMILRAKRIKPDTALQYGLVTEVFEDVAALRAGADSLAQELAAKAPITMAMDKEMINRSVFTYNDLTDSLALSYCFTTADSREGISAFLEKRTPDFKGR
;
A
#
# COMPACT_ATOMS: atom_id res chain seq x y z
N VAL A 1 -10.70 19.85 3.21
CA VAL A 1 -9.94 18.83 2.47
C VAL A 1 -8.44 18.95 2.76
N SER A 2 -7.87 20.17 2.82
CA SER A 2 -6.44 20.37 3.09
C SER A 2 -5.97 19.91 4.48
N ALA A 3 -6.84 19.95 5.50
CA ALA A 3 -6.50 19.60 6.87
C ALA A 3 -6.32 18.08 7.10
N ALA A 4 -7.09 17.25 6.41
CA ALA A 4 -7.01 15.79 6.57
C ALA A 4 -5.75 15.20 5.94
N LEU A 5 -5.36 15.66 4.74
CA LEU A 5 -4.11 15.24 4.10
C LEU A 5 -2.89 15.78 4.85
N TYR A 6 -2.97 17.02 5.37
CA TYR A 6 -1.93 17.60 6.22
C TYR A 6 -1.78 16.83 7.53
N ALA A 7 -2.90 16.48 8.20
CA ALA A 7 -2.88 15.69 9.42
C ALA A 7 -2.35 14.27 9.18
N PHE A 8 -2.62 13.67 8.04
CA PHE A 8 -2.08 12.37 7.66
C PHE A 8 -0.55 12.44 7.42
N ILE A 9 -0.09 13.41 6.65
CA ILE A 9 1.35 13.60 6.40
C ILE A 9 2.08 13.99 7.68
N VAL A 10 1.56 14.93 8.49
CA VAL A 10 2.18 15.36 9.77
C VAL A 10 2.08 14.26 10.83
N LYS A 11 1.00 13.51 10.89
CA LYS A 11 0.86 12.36 11.82
C LYS A 11 1.70 11.16 11.41
N PHE A 12 1.90 10.98 10.10
CA PHE A 12 2.84 10.00 9.55
C PHE A 12 4.31 10.46 9.68
N MET A 13 4.55 11.76 9.64
CA MET A 13 5.82 12.43 9.95
C MET A 13 6.03 12.62 11.47
N GLY A 14 5.13 12.09 12.32
CA GLY A 14 5.16 12.30 13.76
C GLY A 14 6.57 12.22 14.34
N TYR A 15 6.95 13.28 14.99
CA TYR A 15 8.25 13.66 15.54
C TYR A 15 8.98 12.49 16.23
N SER A 16 9.68 11.69 15.45
CA SER A 16 10.61 10.68 15.93
C SER A 16 11.75 10.62 14.93
N PRO A 17 13.00 10.82 15.36
CA PRO A 17 14.18 10.79 14.48
C PRO A 17 14.25 9.53 13.61
N LYS A 18 13.73 8.40 14.11
CA LYS A 18 13.66 7.13 13.35
C LYS A 18 12.63 7.13 12.21
N LYS A 19 11.61 8.00 12.25
CA LYS A 19 10.55 8.07 11.22
C LYS A 19 10.88 9.04 10.09
N GLU A 20 11.68 10.06 10.33
CA GLU A 20 12.12 11.01 9.28
C GLU A 20 12.97 10.33 8.21
N TRP A 21 13.81 9.37 8.59
CA TRP A 21 14.60 8.58 7.64
C TRP A 21 13.75 7.75 6.68
N ALA A 22 12.58 7.31 7.10
CA ALA A 22 11.67 6.53 6.25
C ALA A 22 11.11 7.37 5.10
N ILE A 23 10.80 8.65 5.35
CA ILE A 23 10.27 9.56 4.33
C ILE A 23 11.34 9.90 3.31
N VAL A 24 12.54 10.26 3.75
CA VAL A 24 13.67 10.60 2.87
C VAL A 24 14.00 9.45 1.92
N ARG A 25 13.82 8.20 2.37
CA ARG A 25 14.09 7.01 1.55
C ARG A 25 12.91 6.60 0.65
N ARG A 26 11.67 6.72 1.13
CA ARG A 26 10.47 6.26 0.41
C ARG A 26 9.95 7.27 -0.60
N LEU A 27 9.91 8.55 -0.22
CA LEU A 27 9.31 9.58 -1.06
C LEU A 27 9.93 9.68 -2.45
N PRO A 28 11.29 9.69 -2.61
CA PRO A 28 11.91 9.75 -3.93
C PRO A 28 11.53 8.59 -4.86
N ARG A 29 11.24 7.42 -4.30
CA ARG A 29 10.85 6.23 -5.06
C ARG A 29 9.42 6.28 -5.56
N ILE A 30 8.56 7.01 -4.85
CA ILE A 30 7.15 7.17 -5.21
C ILE A 30 6.98 8.31 -6.24
N ILE A 31 7.55 9.48 -5.96
CA ILE A 31 7.29 10.70 -6.75
C ILE A 31 8.47 11.18 -7.59
N GLY A 32 9.58 10.45 -7.54
CA GLY A 32 10.84 10.83 -8.19
C GLY A 32 11.69 11.76 -7.34
N GLU A 33 13.01 11.73 -7.57
CA GLU A 33 14.01 12.43 -6.75
C GLU A 33 13.84 13.96 -6.78
N GLY A 34 13.58 14.53 -7.97
CA GLY A 34 13.43 15.98 -8.11
C GLY A 34 12.25 16.54 -7.31
N ARG A 35 11.08 15.90 -7.42
CA ARG A 35 9.88 16.29 -6.66
C ARG A 35 10.06 16.09 -5.16
N ALA A 36 10.71 15.01 -4.77
CA ALA A 36 11.01 14.73 -3.37
C ALA A 36 11.94 15.78 -2.76
N LYS A 37 12.99 16.17 -3.48
CA LYS A 37 13.88 17.27 -3.08
C LYS A 37 13.12 18.59 -2.93
N ASP A 38 12.28 18.94 -3.91
CA ASP A 38 11.46 20.16 -3.86
C ASP A 38 10.53 20.16 -2.64
N MET A 39 9.88 19.03 -2.34
CA MET A 39 8.99 18.92 -1.18
C MET A 39 9.73 18.95 0.16
N ILE A 40 10.80 18.19 0.29
CA ILE A 40 11.51 18.02 1.57
C ILE A 40 12.35 19.28 1.88
N LEU A 41 13.20 19.71 0.96
CA LEU A 41 14.17 20.79 1.21
C LEU A 41 13.48 22.16 1.32
N ARG A 42 12.37 22.36 0.63
CA ARG A 42 11.59 23.62 0.69
C ARG A 42 10.40 23.54 1.64
N ALA A 43 10.21 22.42 2.36
CA ALA A 43 9.04 22.16 3.19
C ALA A 43 7.70 22.46 2.46
N LYS A 44 7.63 22.12 1.17
CA LYS A 44 6.52 22.47 0.28
C LYS A 44 5.28 21.65 0.59
N ARG A 45 4.16 22.34 0.76
CA ARG A 45 2.83 21.72 0.83
C ARG A 45 2.26 21.56 -0.58
N ILE A 46 1.68 20.39 -0.86
CA ILE A 46 1.01 20.11 -2.12
C ILE A 46 -0.48 19.91 -1.90
N LYS A 47 -1.28 20.22 -2.93
CA LYS A 47 -2.73 19.98 -2.95
C LYS A 47 -3.02 18.50 -3.20
N PRO A 48 -4.22 17.99 -2.83
CA PRO A 48 -4.60 16.58 -3.08
C PRO A 48 -4.45 16.16 -4.54
N ASP A 49 -4.92 16.99 -5.47
CA ASP A 49 -4.82 16.71 -6.92
C ASP A 49 -3.36 16.59 -7.39
N THR A 50 -2.47 17.42 -6.84
CA THR A 50 -1.04 17.32 -7.13
C THR A 50 -0.45 16.05 -6.53
N ALA A 51 -0.91 15.63 -5.35
CA ALA A 51 -0.48 14.38 -4.73
C ALA A 51 -0.91 13.16 -5.59
N LEU A 52 -2.11 13.20 -6.16
CA LEU A 52 -2.61 12.20 -7.10
C LEU A 52 -1.76 12.18 -8.38
N GLN A 53 -1.51 13.35 -8.99
CA GLN A 53 -0.65 13.47 -10.18
C GLN A 53 0.78 12.97 -9.96
N TYR A 54 1.29 13.10 -8.74
CA TYR A 54 2.63 12.61 -8.38
C TYR A 54 2.66 11.11 -8.06
N GLY A 55 1.50 10.45 -7.96
CA GLY A 55 1.38 9.08 -7.51
C GLY A 55 1.66 8.89 -6.01
N LEU A 56 1.62 9.99 -5.24
CA LEU A 56 1.79 9.93 -3.77
C LEU A 56 0.56 9.32 -3.08
N VAL A 57 -0.61 9.52 -3.66
CA VAL A 57 -1.88 8.90 -3.26
C VAL A 57 -2.53 8.28 -4.49
N THR A 58 -3.32 7.24 -4.29
CA THR A 58 -4.03 6.52 -5.36
C THR A 58 -5.41 7.09 -5.64
N GLU A 59 -6.01 7.76 -4.64
CA GLU A 59 -7.35 8.32 -4.73
C GLU A 59 -7.46 9.64 -3.95
N VAL A 60 -8.38 10.49 -4.38
CA VAL A 60 -8.77 11.73 -3.72
C VAL A 60 -10.29 11.78 -3.63
N PHE A 61 -10.80 12.12 -2.46
CA PHE A 61 -12.23 12.19 -2.19
C PHE A 61 -12.68 13.64 -1.94
N GLU A 62 -13.92 13.95 -2.26
CA GLU A 62 -14.48 15.31 -2.13
C GLU A 62 -14.54 15.77 -0.67
N ASP A 63 -14.90 14.85 0.24
CA ASP A 63 -15.03 15.12 1.66
C ASP A 63 -14.63 13.94 2.54
N VAL A 64 -14.72 14.13 3.86
CA VAL A 64 -14.36 13.11 4.86
C VAL A 64 -15.35 11.94 4.87
N ALA A 65 -16.62 12.17 4.56
CA ALA A 65 -17.63 11.11 4.52
C ALA A 65 -17.36 10.17 3.33
N ALA A 66 -17.10 10.73 2.15
CA ALA A 66 -16.72 9.99 0.96
C ALA A 66 -15.39 9.22 1.18
N LEU A 67 -14.40 9.83 1.84
CA LEU A 67 -13.15 9.15 2.19
C LEU A 67 -13.39 7.93 3.10
N ARG A 68 -14.24 8.05 4.11
CA ARG A 68 -14.57 6.93 5.00
C ARG A 68 -15.27 5.81 4.26
N ALA A 69 -16.29 6.16 3.46
CA ALA A 69 -17.02 5.18 2.65
C ALA A 69 -16.08 4.45 1.67
N GLY A 70 -15.17 5.16 1.01
CA GLY A 70 -14.16 4.58 0.15
C GLY A 70 -13.19 3.66 0.90
N ALA A 71 -12.75 4.06 2.08
CA ALA A 71 -11.88 3.24 2.93
C ALA A 71 -12.57 1.96 3.41
N ASP A 72 -13.86 2.05 3.81
CA ASP A 72 -14.65 0.89 4.22
C ASP A 72 -14.88 -0.08 3.04
N SER A 73 -15.17 0.45 1.86
CA SER A 73 -15.31 -0.34 0.63
C SER A 73 -14.01 -1.07 0.28
N LEU A 74 -12.88 -0.37 0.31
CA LEU A 74 -11.58 -0.98 0.07
C LEU A 74 -11.25 -2.04 1.12
N ALA A 75 -11.55 -1.80 2.39
CA ALA A 75 -11.32 -2.77 3.45
C ALA A 75 -12.13 -4.06 3.23
N GLN A 76 -13.39 -3.94 2.80
CA GLN A 76 -14.23 -5.10 2.46
C GLN A 76 -13.69 -5.85 1.23
N GLU A 77 -13.26 -5.13 0.20
CA GLU A 77 -12.62 -5.75 -0.97
C GLU A 77 -11.38 -6.54 -0.58
N LEU A 78 -10.50 -5.95 0.23
CA LEU A 78 -9.29 -6.62 0.70
C LEU A 78 -9.59 -7.81 1.62
N ALA A 79 -10.60 -7.72 2.47
CA ALA A 79 -11.02 -8.81 3.35
C ALA A 79 -11.52 -10.06 2.58
N ALA A 80 -11.99 -9.87 1.35
CA ALA A 80 -12.42 -10.96 0.48
C ALA A 80 -11.28 -11.66 -0.29
N LYS A 81 -10.04 -11.18 -0.15
CA LYS A 81 -8.86 -11.78 -0.81
C LYS A 81 -8.20 -12.84 0.07
N ALA A 82 -7.34 -13.68 -0.52
CA ALA A 82 -6.56 -14.69 0.20
C ALA A 82 -5.57 -14.03 1.19
N PRO A 83 -5.76 -14.18 2.52
CA PRO A 83 -5.04 -13.38 3.50
C PRO A 83 -3.55 -13.68 3.56
N ILE A 84 -3.15 -14.93 3.36
CA ILE A 84 -1.72 -15.33 3.35
C ILE A 84 -1.02 -14.71 2.14
N THR A 85 -1.61 -14.82 0.95
CA THR A 85 -1.05 -14.23 -0.27
C THR A 85 -0.90 -12.72 -0.13
N MET A 86 -1.93 -12.04 0.36
CA MET A 86 -1.87 -10.59 0.59
C MET A 86 -0.78 -10.19 1.60
N ALA A 87 -0.62 -10.96 2.66
CA ALA A 87 0.44 -10.69 3.64
C ALA A 87 1.84 -10.84 3.01
N MET A 88 2.02 -11.89 2.20
CA MET A 88 3.27 -12.14 1.48
C MET A 88 3.55 -11.06 0.43
N ASP A 89 2.59 -10.72 -0.42
CA ASP A 89 2.73 -9.69 -1.45
C ASP A 89 3.11 -8.34 -0.82
N LYS A 90 2.43 -7.96 0.27
CA LYS A 90 2.73 -6.73 1.01
C LYS A 90 4.16 -6.73 1.54
N GLU A 91 4.63 -7.85 2.08
CA GLU A 91 5.99 -7.99 2.60
C GLU A 91 7.02 -7.93 1.46
N MET A 92 6.78 -8.62 0.36
CA MET A 92 7.65 -8.63 -0.82
C MET A 92 7.75 -7.22 -1.43
N ILE A 93 6.63 -6.51 -1.60
CA ILE A 93 6.61 -5.11 -2.07
C ILE A 93 7.43 -4.21 -1.13
N ASN A 94 7.25 -4.35 0.18
CA ASN A 94 8.01 -3.57 1.16
C ASN A 94 9.51 -3.86 1.11
N ARG A 95 9.91 -5.12 0.92
CA ARG A 95 11.31 -5.53 0.79
C ARG A 95 11.94 -5.09 -0.52
N SER A 96 11.21 -5.16 -1.64
CA SER A 96 11.69 -4.76 -2.96
C SER A 96 12.17 -3.30 -3.01
N VAL A 97 11.68 -2.49 -2.08
CA VAL A 97 12.11 -1.11 -1.88
C VAL A 97 13.55 -1.03 -1.33
N PHE A 98 14.06 -2.09 -0.69
CA PHE A 98 15.36 -2.05 -0.01
C PHE A 98 16.40 -3.04 -0.57
N THR A 99 15.97 -4.23 -0.95
CA THR A 99 16.85 -5.28 -1.48
C THR A 99 16.06 -6.23 -2.35
N TYR A 100 16.58 -6.55 -3.52
CA TYR A 100 16.07 -7.65 -4.33
C TYR A 100 16.69 -8.95 -3.80
N ASN A 101 15.86 -9.93 -3.45
CA ASN A 101 16.32 -11.24 -3.00
C ASN A 101 15.48 -12.35 -3.62
N ASP A 102 15.92 -12.82 -4.78
CA ASP A 102 15.26 -13.86 -5.57
C ASP A 102 14.88 -15.11 -4.78
N LEU A 103 15.75 -15.56 -3.87
CA LEU A 103 15.52 -16.76 -3.10
C LEU A 103 14.36 -16.58 -2.12
N THR A 104 14.33 -15.46 -1.40
CA THR A 104 13.26 -15.19 -0.42
C THR A 104 11.91 -15.02 -1.13
N ASP A 105 11.89 -14.35 -2.27
CA ASP A 105 10.67 -14.12 -3.05
C ASP A 105 10.15 -15.43 -3.66
N SER A 106 11.05 -16.30 -4.16
CA SER A 106 10.70 -17.63 -4.66
C SER A 106 10.16 -18.54 -3.56
N LEU A 107 10.71 -18.49 -2.36
CA LEU A 107 10.22 -19.26 -1.21
C LEU A 107 8.86 -18.78 -0.73
N ALA A 108 8.64 -17.46 -0.69
CA ALA A 108 7.35 -16.87 -0.34
C ALA A 108 6.26 -17.26 -1.34
N LEU A 109 6.56 -17.20 -2.64
CA LEU A 109 5.65 -17.61 -3.69
C LEU A 109 5.33 -19.12 -3.59
N SER A 110 6.35 -19.94 -3.41
CA SER A 110 6.19 -21.40 -3.23
C SER A 110 5.31 -21.71 -2.03
N TYR A 111 5.51 -21.02 -0.91
CA TYR A 111 4.65 -21.15 0.26
C TYR A 111 3.18 -20.82 -0.04
N CYS A 112 2.91 -19.70 -0.73
CA CYS A 112 1.55 -19.34 -1.12
C CYS A 112 0.86 -20.44 -1.91
N PHE A 113 1.55 -21.10 -2.86
CA PHE A 113 0.99 -22.19 -3.66
C PHE A 113 0.69 -23.46 -2.86
N THR A 114 1.30 -23.65 -1.69
CA THR A 114 1.02 -24.82 -0.83
C THR A 114 -0.20 -24.64 0.07
N THR A 115 -0.74 -23.43 0.19
CA THR A 115 -1.85 -23.13 1.09
C THR A 115 -3.18 -23.73 0.62
N ALA A 116 -4.09 -23.96 1.57
CA ALA A 116 -5.46 -24.37 1.26
C ALA A 116 -6.20 -23.27 0.48
N ASP A 117 -5.93 -22.01 0.78
CA ASP A 117 -6.52 -20.84 0.10
C ASP A 117 -6.10 -20.77 -1.37
N SER A 118 -4.87 -21.15 -1.71
CA SER A 118 -4.43 -21.23 -3.11
C SER A 118 -5.24 -22.28 -3.89
N ARG A 119 -5.44 -23.47 -3.31
CA ARG A 119 -6.27 -24.51 -3.91
C ARG A 119 -7.72 -24.10 -4.05
N GLU A 120 -8.27 -23.46 -3.02
CA GLU A 120 -9.62 -22.89 -3.03
C GLU A 120 -9.77 -21.84 -4.13
N GLY A 121 -8.81 -20.94 -4.27
CA GLY A 121 -8.81 -19.90 -5.31
C GLY A 121 -8.85 -20.50 -6.73
N ILE A 122 -8.02 -21.54 -6.99
CA ILE A 122 -8.00 -22.25 -8.27
C ILE A 122 -9.34 -22.95 -8.53
N SER A 123 -9.86 -23.67 -7.54
CA SER A 123 -11.14 -24.38 -7.63
C SER A 123 -12.29 -23.44 -7.91
N ALA A 124 -12.40 -22.37 -7.12
CA ALA A 124 -13.42 -21.35 -7.27
C ALA A 124 -13.37 -20.67 -8.65
N PHE A 125 -12.18 -20.40 -9.17
CA PHE A 125 -11.99 -19.85 -10.52
C PHE A 125 -12.51 -20.80 -11.61
N LEU A 126 -12.15 -22.09 -11.53
CA LEU A 126 -12.61 -23.11 -12.49
C LEU A 126 -14.13 -23.32 -12.42
N GLU A 127 -14.70 -23.31 -11.23
CA GLU A 127 -16.11 -23.51 -10.96
C GLU A 127 -16.96 -22.22 -11.12
N LYS A 128 -16.31 -21.07 -11.40
CA LYS A 128 -16.94 -19.74 -11.54
C LYS A 128 -17.78 -19.34 -10.33
N ARG A 129 -17.31 -19.64 -9.13
CA ARG A 129 -17.93 -19.26 -7.85
C ARG A 129 -17.02 -18.32 -7.05
N THR A 130 -17.60 -17.69 -6.04
CA THR A 130 -16.84 -16.90 -5.07
C THR A 130 -16.00 -17.82 -4.19
N PRO A 131 -14.69 -17.57 -4.01
CA PRO A 131 -13.84 -18.33 -3.12
C PRO A 131 -14.15 -18.04 -1.65
N ASP A 132 -13.91 -19.04 -0.79
CA ASP A 132 -14.03 -18.94 0.67
C ASP A 132 -12.68 -19.12 1.34
N PHE A 133 -11.91 -18.05 1.46
CA PHE A 133 -10.56 -18.05 2.00
C PHE A 133 -10.56 -18.14 3.53
N LYS A 134 -9.71 -19.01 4.09
CA LYS A 134 -9.62 -19.28 5.54
C LYS A 134 -8.27 -18.85 6.16
N GLY A 135 -7.32 -18.35 5.37
CA GLY A 135 -6.00 -17.94 5.85
C GLY A 135 -5.07 -19.10 6.21
N ARG A 136 -5.16 -20.25 5.57
CA ARG A 136 -4.38 -21.46 5.89
C ARG A 136 -4.00 -22.27 4.67
#